data_3c19fc2022943ce89ea70f048d4865dd
#
_entry.id   3c19fc2022943ce89ea70f048d4865dd
#
_cell.length_a   1.000
_cell.length_b   1.000
_cell.length_c   1.000
_cell.angle_alpha   90.00
_cell.angle_beta   90.00
_cell.angle_gamma   90.00
#
_symmetry.space_group_name_H-M   'P 1'
#
loop_
_entity.id
_entity.type
_entity.pdbx_description
1 polymer ?
#
loop_
_entity_poly.entity_id
_entity_poly.type
_entity_poly.pdbx_seq_one_letter_code
_entity_poly.pdbx_strand_id
1 'polypeptide(L)'
;AKTPGNPRIVMALDGYGTNNKNNGFIFGGDLHGHLANYDVTLVAPISGDYAAGTYYTDYASPLDNGKTIRWETFLVQELPHYLSQYFRVPVRPHSTALVGLSMGSVGIMNLAQRFPERYSAVDSMSGFYTLSAPAQASSLAMGSALMGYRPRAMWGAWPSSQWKAHDPALNIRRY
;
A
#
# COMPACT_ATOMS: atom_id res chain seq x y z
N ALA A 1 1.95 19.95 8.69
CA ALA A 1 3.28 20.43 8.26
C ALA A 1 3.48 21.85 8.78
N LYS A 2 4.64 22.15 9.34
CA LYS A 2 4.98 23.48 9.90
C LYS A 2 5.36 24.46 8.79
N THR A 3 5.78 23.96 7.62
CA THR A 3 6.21 24.78 6.49
C THR A 3 5.14 24.82 5.41
N PRO A 4 4.37 25.91 5.27
CA PRO A 4 3.39 26.04 4.20
C PRO A 4 4.05 25.94 2.83
N GLY A 5 3.48 25.13 1.94
CA GLY A 5 3.90 25.06 0.54
C GLY A 5 4.94 23.98 0.19
N ASN A 6 5.57 23.31 1.17
CA ASN A 6 6.44 22.16 0.92
C ASN A 6 6.14 20.99 1.86
N PRO A 7 4.96 20.37 1.76
CA PRO A 7 4.60 19.27 2.64
C PRO A 7 5.47 18.06 2.34
N ARG A 8 6.11 17.54 3.38
CA ARG A 8 6.68 16.20 3.37
C ARG A 8 5.63 15.26 3.94
N ILE A 9 5.36 14.18 3.24
CA ILE A 9 4.36 13.21 3.63
C ILE A 9 5.07 11.89 3.98
N VAL A 10 4.67 11.29 5.09
CA VAL A 10 4.98 9.90 5.41
C VAL A 10 3.68 9.12 5.30
N MET A 11 3.60 8.19 4.36
CA MET A 11 2.45 7.31 4.19
C MET A 11 2.78 5.93 4.74
N ALA A 12 2.03 5.49 5.76
CA ALA A 12 2.27 4.23 6.47
C ALA A 12 1.21 3.19 6.11
N LEU A 13 1.62 2.13 5.41
CA LEU A 13 0.76 1.02 4.99
C LEU A 13 0.95 -0.19 5.91
N ASP A 14 -0.12 -0.60 6.52
CA ASP A 14 -0.15 -1.61 7.58
C ASP A 14 -0.03 -3.05 7.05
N GLY A 15 0.28 -3.97 7.97
CA GLY A 15 0.36 -5.39 7.71
C GLY A 15 -1.01 -6.05 7.49
N TYR A 16 -0.95 -7.35 7.27
CA TYR A 16 -2.13 -8.18 7.12
C TYR A 16 -2.93 -8.29 8.42
N GLY A 17 -4.26 -8.35 8.32
CA GLY A 17 -5.13 -8.62 9.48
C GLY A 17 -5.31 -7.44 10.43
N THR A 18 -4.93 -6.24 10.04
CA THR A 18 -5.27 -5.04 10.80
C THR A 18 -6.77 -4.82 10.82
N ASN A 19 -7.29 -4.37 11.95
CA ASN A 19 -8.71 -4.14 12.08
C ASN A 19 -9.15 -2.86 11.34
N ASN A 20 -10.45 -2.73 11.16
CA ASN A 20 -11.06 -1.59 10.46
C ASN A 20 -11.09 -0.27 11.27
N LYS A 21 -10.47 -0.23 12.43
CA LYS A 21 -10.51 0.94 13.33
C LYS A 21 -9.16 1.58 13.53
N ASN A 22 -8.07 0.83 13.40
CA ASN A 22 -6.75 1.27 13.84
C ASN A 22 -5.69 0.89 12.80
N ASN A 23 -4.75 1.82 12.57
CA ASN A 23 -3.51 1.53 11.86
C ASN A 23 -2.43 1.17 12.88
N GLY A 24 -1.73 0.04 12.71
CA GLY A 24 -0.75 -0.48 13.66
C GLY A 24 0.45 0.44 13.87
N PHE A 25 0.85 1.21 12.88
CA PHE A 25 1.90 2.22 13.02
C PHE A 25 1.50 3.34 13.99
N ILE A 26 0.20 3.65 14.09
CA ILE A 26 -0.31 4.67 15.01
C ILE A 26 -0.50 4.10 16.40
N PHE A 27 -1.24 2.98 16.51
CA PHE A 27 -1.70 2.47 17.81
C PHE A 27 -0.72 1.52 18.48
N GLY A 28 0.09 0.79 17.71
CA GLY A 28 1.11 -0.12 18.26
C GLY A 28 2.51 0.48 18.25
N GLY A 29 2.83 1.18 17.16
CA GLY A 29 4.17 1.72 16.94
C GLY A 29 4.37 3.18 17.34
N ASP A 30 3.32 3.89 17.75
CA ASP A 30 3.37 5.32 18.09
C ASP A 30 4.12 6.20 17.07
N LEU A 31 3.97 5.87 15.78
CA LEU A 31 4.69 6.58 14.71
C LEU A 31 4.39 8.09 14.73
N HIS A 32 3.20 8.51 15.12
CA HIS A 32 2.86 9.92 15.24
C HIS A 32 3.66 10.62 16.35
N GLY A 33 3.89 9.97 17.49
CA GLY A 33 4.74 10.49 18.58
C GLY A 33 6.20 10.61 18.14
N HIS A 34 6.71 9.58 17.47
CA HIS A 34 8.08 9.60 16.93
C HIS A 34 8.29 10.69 15.86
N LEU A 35 7.26 11.01 15.10
CA LEU A 35 7.31 12.06 14.06
C LEU A 35 6.94 13.46 14.57
N ALA A 36 6.52 13.63 15.82
CA ALA A 36 5.98 14.90 16.35
C ALA A 36 6.91 16.10 16.22
N ASN A 37 8.23 15.87 16.26
CA ASN A 37 9.24 16.93 16.15
C ASN A 37 9.69 17.21 14.72
N TYR A 38 9.20 16.44 13.74
CA TYR A 38 9.56 16.61 12.33
C TYR A 38 8.48 17.40 11.59
N ASP A 39 8.88 18.14 10.57
CA ASP A 39 7.95 18.87 9.69
C ASP A 39 7.43 17.93 8.58
N VAL A 40 6.58 16.99 9.00
CA VAL A 40 5.96 15.98 8.12
C VAL A 40 4.46 15.88 8.39
N THR A 41 3.73 15.43 7.38
CA THR A 41 2.34 15.00 7.52
C THR A 41 2.30 13.48 7.49
N LEU A 42 1.85 12.86 8.58
CA LEU A 42 1.64 11.42 8.62
C LEU A 42 0.27 11.07 8.03
N VAL A 43 0.27 10.16 7.08
CA VAL A 43 -0.92 9.61 6.44
C VAL A 43 -0.92 8.10 6.69
N ALA A 44 -1.85 7.62 7.47
CA ALA A 44 -1.97 6.20 7.84
C ALA A 44 -3.37 5.69 7.46
N PRO A 45 -3.57 5.26 6.21
CA PRO A 45 -4.87 4.78 5.75
C PRO A 45 -5.33 3.57 6.56
N ILE A 46 -6.61 3.54 6.86
CA ILE A 46 -7.27 2.40 7.52
C ILE A 46 -8.14 1.72 6.49
N SER A 47 -7.89 0.46 6.28
CA SER A 47 -8.43 -0.28 5.16
C SER A 47 -9.87 -0.83 5.37
N GLY A 48 -10.51 -0.53 6.50
CA GLY A 48 -11.89 -0.96 6.77
C GLY A 48 -12.06 -2.48 6.77
N ASP A 49 -13.28 -2.96 6.58
CA ASP A 49 -13.60 -4.39 6.60
C ASP A 49 -12.96 -5.22 5.47
N TYR A 50 -12.38 -4.55 4.47
CA TYR A 50 -11.75 -5.17 3.31
C TYR A 50 -10.21 -5.11 3.36
N ALA A 51 -9.65 -4.76 4.51
CA ALA A 51 -8.24 -4.53 4.69
C ALA A 51 -7.38 -5.77 4.58
N ALA A 52 -7.87 -6.81 5.14
CA ALA A 52 -7.12 -8.04 5.24
C ALA A 52 -6.88 -8.63 3.85
N GLY A 53 -5.62 -8.64 3.39
CA GLY A 53 -5.23 -9.33 2.17
C GLY A 53 -5.33 -8.54 0.86
N THR A 54 -5.57 -7.22 0.89
CA THR A 54 -5.70 -6.42 -0.34
C THR A 54 -4.38 -6.10 -1.03
N TYR A 55 -3.26 -6.23 -0.33
CA TYR A 55 -1.91 -5.88 -0.80
C TYR A 55 -1.82 -4.47 -1.40
N TYR A 56 -2.79 -3.61 -1.05
CA TYR A 56 -2.91 -2.22 -1.49
C TYR A 56 -2.91 -2.08 -3.02
N THR A 57 -3.52 -3.04 -3.71
CA THR A 57 -3.61 -3.09 -5.18
C THR A 57 -5.06 -2.98 -5.66
N ASP A 58 -5.22 -2.64 -6.93
CA ASP A 58 -6.50 -2.74 -7.62
C ASP A 58 -6.74 -4.19 -8.03
N TYR A 59 -7.94 -4.69 -7.77
CA TYR A 59 -8.30 -6.05 -8.14
C TYR A 59 -8.76 -6.11 -9.60
N ALA A 60 -8.34 -7.15 -10.27
CA ALA A 60 -8.68 -7.41 -11.67
C ALA A 60 -10.18 -7.74 -11.88
N SER A 61 -10.83 -8.26 -10.85
CA SER A 61 -12.27 -8.57 -10.88
C SER A 61 -12.93 -8.30 -9.52
N PRO A 62 -14.25 -8.08 -9.50
CA PRO A 62 -15.01 -7.91 -8.27
C PRO A 62 -14.92 -9.13 -7.34
N LEU A 63 -15.10 -8.89 -6.06
CA LEU A 63 -15.34 -9.92 -5.05
C LEU A 63 -16.73 -10.57 -5.23
N ASP A 64 -16.99 -11.67 -4.52
CA ASP A 64 -18.27 -12.41 -4.60
C ASP A 64 -19.51 -11.58 -4.23
N ASN A 65 -19.32 -10.58 -3.40
CA ASN A 65 -20.36 -9.63 -3.01
C ASN A 65 -20.54 -8.46 -4.00
N GLY A 66 -19.90 -8.53 -5.18
CA GLY A 66 -19.93 -7.50 -6.22
C GLY A 66 -19.07 -6.26 -5.95
N LYS A 67 -18.38 -6.19 -4.81
CA LYS A 67 -17.52 -5.03 -4.48
C LYS A 67 -16.20 -5.11 -5.22
N THR A 68 -15.75 -3.98 -5.73
CA THR A 68 -14.46 -3.82 -6.40
C THR A 68 -13.45 -3.20 -5.46
N ILE A 69 -12.28 -3.82 -5.32
CA ILE A 69 -11.15 -3.29 -4.56
C ILE A 69 -10.31 -2.40 -5.47
N ARG A 70 -10.07 -1.15 -5.05
CA ARG A 70 -9.37 -0.12 -5.82
C ARG A 70 -8.35 0.64 -4.96
N TRP A 71 -7.52 -0.12 -4.23
CA TRP A 71 -6.55 0.47 -3.31
C TRP A 71 -5.46 1.28 -3.99
N GLU A 72 -4.92 0.80 -5.10
CA GLU A 72 -3.90 1.54 -5.86
C GLU A 72 -4.49 2.86 -6.39
N THR A 73 -5.65 2.80 -7.02
CA THR A 73 -6.37 4.00 -7.48
C THR A 73 -6.62 4.97 -6.33
N PHE A 74 -7.10 4.48 -5.19
CA PHE A 74 -7.32 5.31 -4.01
C PHE A 74 -6.04 6.01 -3.55
N LEU A 75 -4.96 5.26 -3.33
CA LEU A 75 -3.70 5.81 -2.79
C LEU A 75 -2.99 6.77 -3.75
N VAL A 76 -3.11 6.52 -5.05
CA VAL A 76 -2.37 7.27 -6.08
C VAL A 76 -3.16 8.45 -6.62
N GLN A 77 -4.49 8.37 -6.68
CA GLN A 77 -5.34 9.39 -7.31
C GLN A 77 -6.28 10.08 -6.31
N GLU A 78 -7.10 9.31 -5.59
CA GLU A 78 -8.18 9.87 -4.78
C GLU A 78 -7.64 10.51 -3.50
N LEU A 79 -6.78 9.80 -2.75
CA LEU A 79 -6.22 10.29 -1.50
C LEU A 79 -5.37 11.56 -1.67
N PRO A 80 -4.49 11.70 -2.68
CA PRO A 80 -3.79 12.95 -2.95
C PRO A 80 -4.73 14.13 -3.21
N HIS A 81 -5.78 13.91 -3.97
CA HIS A 81 -6.80 14.94 -4.22
C HIS A 81 -7.51 15.34 -2.92
N TYR A 82 -7.92 14.37 -2.12
CA TYR A 82 -8.56 14.56 -0.83
C TYR A 82 -7.67 15.33 0.16
N LEU A 83 -6.39 14.95 0.27
CA LEU A 83 -5.41 15.64 1.14
C LEU A 83 -5.21 17.09 0.72
N SER A 84 -5.13 17.35 -0.57
CA SER A 84 -5.00 18.71 -1.10
C SER A 84 -6.25 19.56 -0.82
N GLN A 85 -7.42 19.01 -1.09
CA GLN A 85 -8.69 19.74 -1.01
C GLN A 85 -9.11 20.01 0.44
N TYR A 86 -9.05 19.02 1.31
CA TYR A 86 -9.64 19.12 2.65
C TYR A 86 -8.62 19.42 3.74
N PHE A 87 -7.35 19.02 3.55
CA PHE A 87 -6.30 19.23 4.55
C PHE A 87 -5.26 20.27 4.13
N ARG A 88 -5.36 20.81 2.93
CA ARG A 88 -4.38 21.76 2.36
C ARG A 88 -2.97 21.20 2.33
N VAL A 89 -2.85 19.89 2.12
CA VAL A 89 -1.60 19.14 1.98
C VAL A 89 -1.43 18.75 0.51
N PRO A 90 -0.81 19.61 -0.33
CA PRO A 90 -0.63 19.28 -1.74
C PRO A 90 0.40 18.15 -1.88
N VAL A 91 0.02 17.07 -2.58
CA VAL A 91 0.92 15.98 -2.92
C VAL A 91 1.67 16.35 -4.20
N ARG A 92 2.99 16.43 -4.12
CA ARG A 92 3.87 16.80 -5.24
C ARG A 92 4.76 15.61 -5.63
N PRO A 93 5.37 15.64 -6.82
CA PRO A 93 6.40 14.69 -7.16
C PRO A 93 7.48 14.61 -6.06
N HIS A 94 7.88 13.40 -5.71
CA HIS A 94 8.88 13.10 -4.68
C HIS A 94 8.63 13.75 -3.29
N SER A 95 7.36 14.04 -2.94
CA SER A 95 7.03 14.61 -1.62
C SER A 95 6.60 13.58 -0.59
N THR A 96 6.40 12.33 -0.99
CA THR A 96 5.89 11.25 -0.13
C THR A 96 6.95 10.17 0.08
N ALA A 97 7.29 9.91 1.34
CA ALA A 97 8.00 8.70 1.75
C ALA A 97 6.98 7.62 2.11
N LEU A 98 7.27 6.39 1.72
CA LEU A 98 6.45 5.22 2.02
C LEU A 98 7.07 4.40 3.14
N VAL A 99 6.25 3.98 4.09
CA VAL A 99 6.62 3.04 5.15
C VAL A 99 5.63 1.89 5.13
N GLY A 100 6.09 0.66 5.15
CA GLY A 100 5.20 -0.50 5.09
C GLY A 100 5.67 -1.69 5.91
N LEU A 101 4.73 -2.42 6.48
CA LEU A 101 4.98 -3.64 7.25
C LEU A 101 4.32 -4.83 6.56
N SER A 102 5.05 -5.94 6.37
CA SER A 102 4.51 -7.21 5.86
C SER A 102 3.72 -7.02 4.54
N MET A 103 2.40 -7.18 4.53
CA MET A 103 1.53 -6.88 3.39
C MET A 103 1.70 -5.43 2.90
N GLY A 104 1.81 -4.48 3.82
CA GLY A 104 2.08 -3.07 3.50
C GLY A 104 3.42 -2.87 2.81
N SER A 105 4.45 -3.66 3.18
CA SER A 105 5.74 -3.65 2.49
C SER A 105 5.61 -4.04 1.02
N VAL A 106 4.82 -5.06 0.72
CA VAL A 106 4.54 -5.45 -0.67
C VAL A 106 3.81 -4.31 -1.40
N GLY A 107 2.83 -3.71 -0.73
CA GLY A 107 2.06 -2.59 -1.28
C GLY A 107 2.93 -1.39 -1.64
N ILE A 108 3.78 -0.93 -0.70
CA ILE A 108 4.64 0.24 -0.96
C ILE A 108 5.67 -0.03 -2.04
N MET A 109 6.23 -1.24 -2.11
CA MET A 109 7.15 -1.62 -3.18
C MET A 109 6.47 -1.65 -4.55
N ASN A 110 5.22 -2.12 -4.61
CA ASN A 110 4.42 -2.06 -5.83
C ASN A 110 4.10 -0.61 -6.24
N LEU A 111 3.73 0.23 -5.30
CA LEU A 111 3.48 1.66 -5.56
C LEU A 111 4.74 2.35 -6.08
N ALA A 112 5.88 2.16 -5.42
CA ALA A 112 7.13 2.80 -5.80
C ALA A 112 7.62 2.37 -7.20
N GLN A 113 7.53 1.08 -7.54
CA GLN A 113 7.94 0.61 -8.87
C GLN A 113 7.03 1.09 -10.01
N ARG A 114 5.74 1.30 -9.71
CA ARG A 114 4.74 1.69 -10.72
C ARG A 114 4.60 3.20 -10.87
N PHE A 115 4.93 3.96 -9.82
CA PHE A 115 4.80 5.42 -9.76
C PHE A 115 6.05 6.06 -9.14
N PRO A 116 7.26 5.78 -9.66
CA PRO A 116 8.50 6.21 -9.03
C PRO A 116 8.62 7.74 -8.89
N GLU A 117 7.99 8.49 -9.77
CA GLU A 117 7.99 9.95 -9.73
C GLU A 117 7.25 10.55 -8.53
N ARG A 118 6.46 9.76 -7.81
CA ARG A 118 5.66 10.25 -6.68
C ARG A 118 6.38 10.17 -5.35
N TYR A 119 7.30 9.23 -5.22
CA TYR A 119 7.85 8.83 -3.93
C TYR A 119 9.31 9.23 -3.80
N SER A 120 9.70 9.71 -2.61
CA SER A 120 11.06 10.16 -2.31
C SER A 120 11.90 9.09 -1.62
N ALA A 121 11.25 8.18 -0.90
CA ALA A 121 11.90 7.11 -0.15
C ALA A 121 10.92 5.97 0.14
N VAL A 122 11.46 4.78 0.37
CA VAL A 122 10.69 3.59 0.75
C VAL A 122 11.39 2.90 1.91
N ASP A 123 10.65 2.68 3.00
CA ASP A 123 11.09 1.87 4.14
C ASP A 123 10.19 0.63 4.25
N SER A 124 10.75 -0.51 3.91
CA SER A 124 10.02 -1.76 3.71
C SER A 124 10.40 -2.80 4.74
N MET A 125 9.52 -3.05 5.72
CA MET A 125 9.76 -3.93 6.86
C MET A 125 9.07 -5.28 6.70
N SER A 126 9.84 -6.37 6.83
CA SER A 126 9.32 -7.76 6.82
C SER A 126 8.48 -8.10 5.59
N GLY A 127 8.83 -7.57 4.42
CA GLY A 127 8.16 -7.84 3.16
C GLY A 127 8.65 -9.11 2.47
N PHE A 128 7.93 -9.50 1.43
CA PHE A 128 8.32 -10.56 0.50
C PHE A 128 8.08 -10.07 -0.93
N TYR A 129 9.03 -10.31 -1.84
CA TYR A 129 9.08 -9.52 -3.08
C TYR A 129 9.12 -10.36 -4.36
N THR A 130 9.16 -11.70 -4.26
CA THR A 130 9.14 -12.64 -5.40
C THR A 130 7.74 -13.19 -5.64
N LEU A 131 6.76 -12.30 -5.82
CA LEU A 131 5.33 -12.65 -5.80
C LEU A 131 4.92 -13.61 -6.92
N SER A 132 5.58 -13.54 -8.06
CA SER A 132 5.29 -14.39 -9.22
C SER A 132 5.99 -15.75 -9.17
N ALA A 133 6.88 -16.01 -8.21
CA ALA A 133 7.51 -17.31 -8.02
C ALA A 133 6.46 -18.35 -7.55
N PRO A 134 6.51 -19.61 -8.05
CA PRO A 134 5.46 -20.61 -7.79
C PRO A 134 5.14 -20.83 -6.31
N ALA A 135 6.16 -20.98 -5.48
CA ALA A 135 5.99 -21.22 -4.04
C ALA A 135 5.36 -20.00 -3.35
N GLN A 136 5.80 -18.78 -3.68
CA GLN A 136 5.29 -17.56 -3.10
C GLN A 136 3.86 -17.26 -3.56
N ALA A 137 3.58 -17.46 -4.86
CA ALA A 137 2.24 -17.32 -5.41
C ALA A 137 1.25 -18.29 -4.75
N SER A 138 1.67 -19.53 -4.52
CA SER A 138 0.86 -20.53 -3.82
C SER A 138 0.61 -20.16 -2.36
N SER A 139 1.62 -19.68 -1.65
CA SER A 139 1.50 -19.22 -0.25
C SER A 139 0.56 -18.02 -0.14
N LEU A 140 0.68 -17.06 -1.05
CA LEU A 140 -0.19 -15.89 -1.11
C LEU A 140 -1.63 -16.28 -1.44
N ALA A 141 -1.82 -17.19 -2.39
CA ALA A 141 -3.13 -17.71 -2.76
C ALA A 141 -3.79 -18.44 -1.58
N MET A 142 -3.05 -19.30 -0.89
CA MET A 142 -3.53 -20.04 0.28
C MET A 142 -3.91 -19.07 1.41
N GLY A 143 -3.02 -18.15 1.78
CA GLY A 143 -3.28 -17.17 2.84
C GLY A 143 -4.50 -16.30 2.54
N SER A 144 -4.64 -15.84 1.31
CA SER A 144 -5.80 -15.07 0.88
C SER A 144 -7.09 -15.88 0.96
N ALA A 145 -7.06 -17.14 0.49
CA ALA A 145 -8.23 -18.02 0.51
C ALA A 145 -8.70 -18.35 1.94
N LEU A 146 -7.75 -18.63 2.87
CA LEU A 146 -8.07 -18.89 4.27
C LEU A 146 -8.76 -17.71 4.97
N MET A 147 -8.57 -16.51 4.46
CA MET A 147 -9.19 -15.29 4.98
C MET A 147 -10.43 -14.84 4.19
N GLY A 148 -10.95 -15.69 3.32
CA GLY A 148 -12.14 -15.41 2.53
C GLY A 148 -11.93 -14.50 1.32
N TYR A 149 -10.67 -14.27 0.90
CA TYR A 149 -10.37 -13.52 -0.32
C TYR A 149 -10.13 -14.48 -1.48
N ARG A 150 -10.55 -14.06 -2.67
CA ARG A 150 -10.25 -14.81 -3.90
C ARG A 150 -8.92 -14.36 -4.48
N PRO A 151 -7.84 -15.17 -4.41
CA PRO A 151 -6.54 -14.79 -4.98
C PRO A 151 -6.63 -14.44 -6.46
N ARG A 152 -7.51 -15.14 -7.21
CA ARG A 152 -7.74 -14.88 -8.64
C ARG A 152 -8.41 -13.53 -8.90
N ALA A 153 -9.13 -12.96 -7.95
CA ALA A 153 -9.75 -11.64 -8.12
C ALA A 153 -8.71 -10.54 -8.11
N MET A 154 -7.59 -10.72 -7.39
CA MET A 154 -6.55 -9.72 -7.26
C MET A 154 -5.79 -9.51 -8.58
N TRP A 155 -5.09 -10.52 -9.07
CA TRP A 155 -4.23 -10.43 -10.26
C TRP A 155 -4.53 -11.49 -11.32
N GLY A 156 -5.73 -12.05 -11.29
CA GLY A 156 -6.14 -13.12 -12.21
C GLY A 156 -5.54 -14.48 -11.86
N ALA A 157 -5.68 -15.40 -12.82
CA ALA A 157 -5.08 -16.75 -12.68
C ALA A 157 -3.55 -16.64 -12.71
N TRP A 158 -2.89 -17.44 -11.87
CA TRP A 158 -1.43 -17.63 -11.96
C TRP A 158 -1.08 -18.79 -12.91
N PRO A 159 -0.01 -18.66 -13.75
CA PRO A 159 0.79 -17.45 -13.95
C PRO A 159 0.13 -16.47 -14.94
N SER A 160 0.33 -15.17 -14.71
CA SER A 160 -0.13 -14.14 -15.65
C SER A 160 0.81 -12.94 -15.69
N SER A 161 0.62 -12.05 -16.67
CA SER A 161 1.34 -10.78 -16.76
C SER A 161 1.07 -9.86 -15.57
N GLN A 162 -0.12 -9.94 -14.98
CA GLN A 162 -0.48 -9.15 -13.79
C GLN A 162 0.34 -9.55 -12.58
N TRP A 163 0.54 -10.85 -12.34
CA TRP A 163 1.43 -11.32 -11.28
C TRP A 163 2.86 -10.80 -11.44
N LYS A 164 3.39 -10.84 -12.68
CA LYS A 164 4.73 -10.31 -12.99
C LYS A 164 4.81 -8.79 -12.83
N ALA A 165 3.75 -8.06 -13.23
CA ALA A 165 3.69 -6.61 -13.09
C ALA A 165 3.68 -6.13 -11.63
N HIS A 166 3.19 -6.97 -10.71
CA HIS A 166 3.14 -6.70 -9.27
C HIS A 166 4.25 -7.39 -8.48
N ASP A 167 5.27 -7.92 -9.15
CA ASP A 167 6.41 -8.60 -8.52
C ASP A 167 7.58 -7.61 -8.35
N PRO A 168 7.86 -7.13 -7.12
CA PRO A 168 8.92 -6.16 -6.90
C PRO A 168 10.31 -6.66 -7.32
N ALA A 169 10.61 -7.96 -7.10
CA ALA A 169 11.91 -8.51 -7.45
C ALA A 169 12.17 -8.52 -8.96
N LEU A 170 11.12 -8.70 -9.77
CA LEU A 170 11.25 -8.63 -11.24
C LEU A 170 11.38 -7.20 -11.77
N ASN A 171 10.89 -6.23 -11.02
CA ASN A 171 10.78 -4.83 -11.45
C ASN A 171 11.73 -3.88 -10.70
N ILE A 172 12.70 -4.40 -9.95
CA ILE A 172 13.59 -3.63 -9.07
C ILE A 172 14.37 -2.51 -9.78
N ARG A 173 14.61 -2.63 -11.07
CA ARG A 173 15.32 -1.61 -11.86
C ARG A 173 14.49 -0.34 -12.13
N ARG A 174 13.27 -0.28 -11.65
CA ARG A 174 12.37 0.87 -11.79
C ARG A 174 12.38 1.81 -10.59
N TYR A 175 13.17 1.47 -9.55
CA TYR A 175 13.35 2.29 -8.36
C TYR A 175 14.43 3.35 -8.54
#